data_6d52ae60f4488274f625a36756071d3b
#
_entry.id   6d52ae60f4488274f625a36756071d3b
#
_cell.length_a   1.000
_cell.length_b   1.000
_cell.length_c   1.000
_cell.angle_alpha   90.00
_cell.angle_beta   90.00
_cell.angle_gamma   90.00
#
_symmetry.space_group_name_H-M   'P 1'
#
loop_
_entity.id
_entity.type
_entity.pdbx_description
1 polymer ?
#
loop_
_entity_poly.entity_id
_entity_poly.type
_entity_poly.pdbx_seq_one_letter_code
_entity_poly.pdbx_strand_id
1 'polypeptide(L)'
;MKFKASFKCINPECGSSYELTDIIYRCRNCDELLEVAHDMDELKKRSAKEWKELFENRYRKNEWPYGSSVWGKKELVCPNVNNENIVSTYEGGTNLFWADRLGQQLGLEDFWVKQCGMAHTGSFKDLGMTILVSMVKQMMSQGKNIKAVACASTGDTSASLAAYCAVAGIPAIVFLPKNKVSLTQLIQPITHGVLTLSLDTDFDGCMKLVREVCQNDDIYLANSMNSLRIEGQKTISFELVQQFNWEVPDFVIVPGGNLGNVSAIGKGFQMFYDLGSVSYTHLRAHETDSYLVS
;
A
#
# COMPACT_ATOMS: atom_id res chain seq x y z
N MET A 1 -12.41 -19.29 11.45
CA MET A 1 -11.87 -18.00 11.92
C MET A 1 -12.35 -16.90 10.98
N LYS A 2 -12.90 -15.82 11.51
CA LYS A 2 -13.35 -14.68 10.70
C LYS A 2 -12.46 -13.47 11.07
N PHE A 3 -11.34 -13.35 10.36
CA PHE A 3 -10.43 -12.23 10.55
C PHE A 3 -11.12 -10.91 10.19
N LYS A 4 -10.81 -9.86 10.94
CA LYS A 4 -11.37 -8.52 10.77
C LYS A 4 -10.30 -7.46 10.89
N ALA A 5 -10.53 -6.31 10.27
CA ALA A 5 -9.77 -5.10 10.44
C ALA A 5 -10.71 -3.90 10.42
N SER A 6 -10.30 -2.80 11.06
CA SER A 6 -11.06 -1.55 11.14
C SER A 6 -10.11 -0.36 11.07
N PHE A 7 -10.61 0.80 10.72
CA PHE A 7 -9.86 2.04 10.95
C PHE A 7 -9.82 2.36 12.44
N LYS A 8 -8.66 2.76 12.92
CA LYS A 8 -8.43 3.23 14.29
C LYS A 8 -7.69 4.57 14.27
N CYS A 9 -8.09 5.48 15.13
CA CYS A 9 -7.37 6.73 15.31
C CYS A 9 -5.97 6.47 15.88
N ILE A 10 -4.96 7.12 15.28
CA ILE A 10 -3.57 7.00 15.76
C ILE A 10 -3.31 7.71 17.10
N ASN A 11 -4.20 8.66 17.48
CA ASN A 11 -4.14 9.30 18.78
C ASN A 11 -4.61 8.31 19.86
N PRO A 12 -3.71 7.87 20.75
CA PRO A 12 -4.04 6.87 21.77
C PRO A 12 -5.12 7.35 22.77
N GLU A 13 -5.23 8.66 22.98
CA GLU A 13 -6.23 9.25 23.88
C GLU A 13 -7.63 9.31 23.25
N CYS A 14 -7.73 9.27 21.93
CA CYS A 14 -9.01 9.38 21.22
C CYS A 14 -9.79 8.06 21.20
N GLY A 15 -9.12 6.93 20.96
CA GLY A 15 -9.71 5.60 20.97
C GLY A 15 -10.76 5.30 19.89
N SER A 16 -11.05 6.23 18.97
CA SER A 16 -12.11 6.09 17.95
C SER A 16 -11.76 5.01 16.93
N SER A 17 -12.77 4.24 16.53
CA SER A 17 -12.68 3.21 15.49
C SER A 17 -13.84 3.33 14.50
N TYR A 18 -13.61 2.92 13.24
CA TYR A 18 -14.59 3.02 12.15
C TYR A 18 -14.46 1.75 11.26
N GLU A 19 -15.54 1.43 10.55
CA GLU A 19 -15.49 0.32 9.60
C GLU A 19 -14.59 0.65 8.39
N LEU A 20 -13.92 -0.35 7.83
CA LEU A 20 -13.09 -0.14 6.61
C LEU A 20 -13.92 0.30 5.40
N THR A 21 -15.23 0.10 5.43
CA THR A 21 -16.17 0.52 4.40
C THR A 21 -16.74 1.93 4.64
N ASP A 22 -16.31 2.62 5.68
CA ASP A 22 -16.62 4.04 5.85
C ASP A 22 -15.73 4.89 4.93
N ILE A 23 -16.35 5.87 4.27
CA ILE A 23 -15.59 6.86 3.50
C ILE A 23 -15.09 7.91 4.50
N ILE A 24 -13.86 7.70 4.94
CA ILE A 24 -13.22 8.52 5.97
C ILE A 24 -11.69 8.55 5.76
N TYR A 25 -11.08 9.71 5.93
CA TYR A 25 -9.65 9.92 5.74
C TYR A 25 -8.95 10.44 6.99
N ARG A 26 -9.71 10.98 7.94
CA ARG A 26 -9.25 11.46 9.23
C ARG A 26 -10.27 11.12 10.32
N CYS A 27 -9.83 11.07 11.55
CA CYS A 27 -10.69 10.82 12.69
C CYS A 27 -11.76 11.92 12.83
N ARG A 28 -13.04 11.53 12.93
CA ARG A 28 -14.15 12.48 13.08
C ARG A 28 -14.14 13.21 14.42
N ASN A 29 -13.45 12.66 15.43
CA ASN A 29 -13.46 13.22 16.78
C ASN A 29 -12.30 14.18 17.05
N CYS A 30 -11.11 13.95 16.48
CA CYS A 30 -9.90 14.72 16.80
C CYS A 30 -9.09 15.14 15.55
N ASP A 31 -9.58 14.86 14.36
CA ASP A 31 -8.97 15.17 13.06
C ASP A 31 -7.55 14.56 12.84
N GLU A 32 -7.13 13.61 13.67
CA GLU A 32 -5.89 12.88 13.50
C GLU A 32 -5.98 11.84 12.38
N LEU A 33 -4.83 11.33 11.95
CA LEU A 33 -4.78 10.28 10.94
C LEU A 33 -5.39 8.98 11.47
N LEU A 34 -5.76 8.11 10.53
CA LEU A 34 -6.27 6.78 10.80
C LEU A 34 -5.25 5.73 10.38
N GLU A 35 -5.15 4.66 11.12
CA GLU A 35 -4.48 3.42 10.72
C GLU A 35 -5.50 2.30 10.51
N VAL A 36 -5.11 1.25 9.79
CA VAL A 36 -5.87 0.00 9.76
C VAL A 36 -5.37 -0.89 10.90
N ALA A 37 -6.23 -1.18 11.85
CA ALA A 37 -5.97 -2.09 12.96
C ALA A 37 -6.62 -3.45 12.70
N HIS A 38 -5.86 -4.52 12.89
CA HIS A 38 -6.33 -5.90 12.76
C HIS A 38 -6.72 -6.47 14.13
N ASP A 39 -7.66 -7.40 14.14
CA ASP A 39 -7.98 -8.21 15.32
C ASP A 39 -6.82 -9.20 15.57
N MET A 40 -5.84 -8.74 16.34
CA MET A 40 -4.63 -9.51 16.64
C MET A 40 -4.93 -10.74 17.50
N ASP A 41 -5.94 -10.71 18.34
CA ASP A 41 -6.32 -11.85 19.19
C ASP A 41 -6.88 -12.99 18.32
N GLU A 42 -7.66 -12.65 17.29
CA GLU A 42 -8.14 -13.64 16.33
C GLU A 42 -7.01 -14.18 15.44
N LEU A 43 -6.08 -13.33 15.02
CA LEU A 43 -4.92 -13.72 14.22
C LEU A 43 -3.96 -14.64 15.00
N LYS A 44 -3.75 -14.41 16.30
CA LYS A 44 -2.89 -15.21 17.18
C LYS A 44 -3.44 -16.60 17.49
N LYS A 45 -4.71 -16.88 17.18
CA LYS A 45 -5.27 -18.26 17.29
C LYS A 45 -4.62 -19.23 16.29
N ARG A 46 -4.02 -18.71 15.22
CA ARG A 46 -3.20 -19.51 14.32
C ARG A 46 -1.73 -19.39 14.71
N SER A 47 -1.06 -20.52 14.86
CA SER A 47 0.36 -20.56 15.21
C SER A 47 1.25 -19.95 14.11
N ALA A 48 2.45 -19.52 14.49
CA ALA A 48 3.46 -19.03 13.54
C ALA A 48 3.77 -20.06 12.44
N LYS A 49 3.84 -21.34 12.79
CA LYS A 49 4.07 -22.44 11.85
C LYS A 49 2.95 -22.52 10.80
N GLU A 50 1.69 -22.48 11.23
CA GLU A 50 0.54 -22.53 10.33
C GLU A 50 0.46 -21.29 9.42
N TRP A 51 0.87 -20.09 9.91
CA TRP A 51 0.99 -18.90 9.07
C TRP A 51 2.07 -19.07 7.99
N LYS A 52 3.25 -19.56 8.36
CA LYS A 52 4.34 -19.83 7.42
C LYS A 52 3.91 -20.84 6.35
N GLU A 53 3.37 -21.97 6.75
CA GLU A 53 2.87 -22.99 5.84
C GLU A 53 1.79 -22.46 4.88
N LEU A 54 0.86 -21.65 5.37
CA LEU A 54 -0.18 -21.03 4.54
C LEU A 54 0.43 -20.13 3.47
N PHE A 55 1.38 -19.26 3.85
CA PHE A 55 1.97 -18.29 2.92
C PHE A 55 2.92 -18.96 1.94
N GLU A 56 3.68 -19.98 2.34
CA GLU A 56 4.48 -20.80 1.43
C GLU A 56 3.61 -21.54 0.42
N ASN A 57 2.50 -22.10 0.89
CA ASN A 57 1.56 -22.80 0.01
C ASN A 57 0.91 -21.89 -1.03
N ARG A 58 0.78 -20.60 -0.77
CA ARG A 58 0.21 -19.61 -1.69
C ARG A 58 1.27 -18.91 -2.56
N TYR A 59 2.53 -18.93 -2.15
CA TYR A 59 3.59 -18.18 -2.81
C TYR A 59 3.81 -18.69 -4.24
N ARG A 60 3.78 -17.76 -5.21
CA ARG A 60 3.96 -18.02 -6.65
C ARG A 60 2.98 -19.04 -7.28
N LYS A 61 1.81 -19.24 -6.68
CA LYS A 61 0.75 -20.04 -7.29
C LYS A 61 -0.28 -19.12 -7.98
N ASN A 62 -0.77 -19.54 -9.15
CA ASN A 62 -1.82 -18.80 -9.88
C ASN A 62 -3.22 -19.19 -9.42
N GLU A 63 -3.45 -19.22 -8.11
CA GLU A 63 -4.74 -19.51 -7.51
C GLU A 63 -5.42 -18.20 -7.11
N TRP A 64 -6.54 -17.88 -7.76
CA TRP A 64 -7.29 -16.67 -7.43
C TRP A 64 -7.97 -16.77 -6.06
N PRO A 65 -7.90 -15.72 -5.23
CA PRO A 65 -7.18 -14.45 -5.41
C PRO A 65 -5.74 -14.47 -4.88
N TYR A 66 -5.26 -15.61 -4.42
CA TYR A 66 -4.04 -15.77 -3.62
C TYR A 66 -2.73 -15.78 -4.42
N GLY A 67 -2.79 -15.73 -5.74
CA GLY A 67 -1.62 -15.71 -6.61
C GLY A 67 -0.80 -14.43 -6.55
N SER A 68 -1.41 -13.31 -6.16
CA SER A 68 -0.71 -12.08 -5.82
C SER A 68 0.03 -12.23 -4.49
N SER A 69 1.24 -11.69 -4.38
CA SER A 69 1.98 -11.70 -3.11
C SER A 69 1.31 -10.85 -2.03
N VAL A 70 0.50 -9.87 -2.42
CA VAL A 70 -0.35 -9.08 -1.51
C VAL A 70 -1.54 -9.92 -1.04
N TRP A 71 -2.36 -10.42 -1.96
CA TRP A 71 -3.58 -11.16 -1.61
C TRP A 71 -3.31 -12.58 -1.13
N GLY A 72 -2.13 -13.14 -1.40
CA GLY A 72 -1.66 -14.36 -0.75
C GLY A 72 -1.62 -14.26 0.78
N LYS A 73 -1.62 -13.02 1.30
CA LYS A 73 -1.64 -12.69 2.73
C LYS A 73 -2.91 -11.91 3.10
N LYS A 74 -4.03 -12.20 2.45
CA LYS A 74 -5.33 -11.52 2.58
C LYS A 74 -5.73 -11.28 4.03
N GLU A 75 -5.54 -12.26 4.88
CA GLU A 75 -5.90 -12.23 6.30
C GLU A 75 -5.16 -11.12 7.06
N LEU A 76 -3.93 -10.81 6.63
CA LEU A 76 -3.06 -9.82 7.24
C LEU A 76 -3.12 -8.44 6.56
N VAL A 77 -3.73 -8.33 5.37
CA VAL A 77 -3.77 -7.05 4.64
C VAL A 77 -5.18 -6.45 4.61
N CYS A 78 -6.17 -7.18 4.12
CA CYS A 78 -7.54 -6.68 4.06
C CYS A 78 -8.57 -7.82 4.11
N PRO A 79 -8.81 -8.44 5.26
CA PRO A 79 -9.71 -9.59 5.40
C PRO A 79 -11.17 -9.28 5.06
N ASN A 80 -11.56 -8.00 5.16
CA ASN A 80 -12.94 -7.54 4.97
C ASN A 80 -13.40 -7.53 3.50
N VAL A 81 -12.48 -7.61 2.53
CA VAL A 81 -12.83 -7.61 1.10
C VAL A 81 -13.27 -9.01 0.67
N ASN A 82 -14.40 -9.12 0.00
CA ASN A 82 -14.86 -10.36 -0.61
C ASN A 82 -14.00 -10.69 -1.85
N ASN A 83 -13.82 -11.99 -2.14
CA ASN A 83 -12.93 -12.41 -3.23
C ASN A 83 -13.36 -11.88 -4.61
N GLU A 84 -14.65 -11.72 -4.86
CA GLU A 84 -15.22 -11.16 -6.09
C GLU A 84 -14.94 -9.65 -6.27
N ASN A 85 -14.62 -8.96 -5.18
CA ASN A 85 -14.31 -7.53 -5.18
C ASN A 85 -12.80 -7.25 -5.19
N ILE A 86 -11.97 -8.29 -5.15
CA ILE A 86 -10.53 -8.12 -5.29
C ILE A 86 -10.17 -7.69 -6.71
N VAL A 87 -9.34 -6.66 -6.80
CA VAL A 87 -8.77 -6.12 -8.04
C VAL A 87 -7.27 -6.31 -7.96
N SER A 88 -6.71 -7.15 -8.80
CA SER A 88 -5.30 -7.51 -8.78
C SER A 88 -4.74 -7.72 -10.19
N THR A 89 -3.50 -7.32 -10.38
CA THR A 89 -2.66 -7.63 -11.53
C THR A 89 -1.57 -8.64 -11.16
N TYR A 90 -1.76 -9.41 -10.10
CA TYR A 90 -0.80 -10.33 -9.49
C TYR A 90 0.46 -9.63 -8.98
N GLU A 91 0.30 -8.42 -8.41
CA GLU A 91 1.36 -7.58 -7.86
C GLU A 91 2.11 -8.22 -6.70
N GLY A 92 3.33 -7.75 -6.48
CA GLY A 92 4.27 -8.28 -5.49
C GLY A 92 5.07 -9.48 -6.02
N GLY A 93 5.68 -10.24 -5.12
CA GLY A 93 6.60 -11.32 -5.49
C GLY A 93 7.83 -10.83 -6.25
N THR A 94 8.21 -9.57 -6.06
CA THR A 94 9.31 -8.93 -6.78
C THR A 94 10.66 -9.52 -6.41
N ASN A 95 11.62 -9.41 -7.31
CA ASN A 95 12.93 -10.01 -7.12
C ASN A 95 13.65 -9.42 -5.90
N LEU A 96 14.31 -10.31 -5.19
CA LEU A 96 15.37 -10.01 -4.22
C LEU A 96 16.63 -10.64 -4.77
N PHE A 97 17.68 -9.84 -5.05
CA PHE A 97 18.92 -10.35 -5.59
C PHE A 97 20.13 -9.88 -4.81
N TRP A 98 21.12 -10.73 -4.73
CA TRP A 98 22.39 -10.41 -4.11
C TRP A 98 23.20 -9.45 -4.99
N ALA A 99 23.52 -8.29 -4.46
CA ALA A 99 24.23 -7.22 -5.18
C ALA A 99 25.71 -7.22 -4.82
N ASP A 100 26.40 -8.35 -5.05
CA ASP A 100 27.79 -8.64 -4.67
C ASP A 100 28.76 -7.50 -5.03
N ARG A 101 28.77 -7.07 -6.29
CA ARG A 101 29.71 -6.03 -6.75
C ARG A 101 29.54 -4.70 -6.02
N LEU A 102 28.28 -4.31 -5.75
CA LEU A 102 27.99 -3.08 -5.00
C LEU A 102 28.35 -3.27 -3.53
N GLY A 103 28.01 -4.42 -2.96
CA GLY A 103 28.36 -4.78 -1.59
C GLY A 103 29.87 -4.69 -1.35
N GLN A 104 30.70 -5.28 -2.23
CA GLN A 104 32.17 -5.19 -2.16
C GLN A 104 32.67 -3.74 -2.18
N GLN A 105 32.09 -2.87 -3.02
CA GLN A 105 32.47 -1.45 -3.07
C GLN A 105 32.15 -0.70 -1.78
N LEU A 106 31.08 -1.12 -1.06
CA LEU A 106 30.62 -0.52 0.19
C LEU A 106 31.22 -1.19 1.42
N GLY A 107 32.00 -2.27 1.27
CA GLY A 107 32.54 -3.06 2.39
C GLY A 107 31.45 -3.90 3.09
N LEU A 108 30.40 -4.28 2.38
CA LEU A 108 29.28 -5.09 2.87
C LEU A 108 29.28 -6.45 2.15
N GLU A 109 29.45 -7.53 2.90
CA GLU A 109 29.48 -8.90 2.33
C GLU A 109 28.08 -9.39 1.94
N ASP A 110 27.04 -9.00 2.71
CA ASP A 110 25.67 -9.47 2.57
C ASP A 110 24.75 -8.31 2.21
N PHE A 111 24.82 -7.88 0.94
CA PHE A 111 24.07 -6.75 0.41
C PHE A 111 23.06 -7.17 -0.66
N TRP A 112 21.78 -6.95 -0.41
CA TRP A 112 20.67 -7.38 -1.25
C TRP A 112 19.83 -6.21 -1.73
N VAL A 113 19.23 -6.33 -2.91
CA VAL A 113 18.35 -5.33 -3.51
C VAL A 113 16.97 -5.93 -3.76
N LYS A 114 15.94 -5.34 -3.12
CA LYS A 114 14.54 -5.65 -3.37
C LYS A 114 13.99 -4.75 -4.47
N GLN A 115 13.70 -5.34 -5.64
CA GLN A 115 13.28 -4.61 -6.84
C GLN A 115 11.76 -4.33 -6.87
N CYS A 116 11.24 -3.49 -5.99
CA CYS A 116 9.80 -3.16 -5.97
C CYS A 116 9.31 -2.44 -7.25
N GLY A 117 10.22 -1.92 -8.08
CA GLY A 117 9.92 -1.32 -9.38
C GLY A 117 9.56 -2.33 -10.47
N MET A 118 9.64 -3.64 -10.22
CA MET A 118 9.17 -4.67 -11.16
C MET A 118 7.67 -4.94 -11.06
N ALA A 119 6.93 -4.16 -10.31
CA ALA A 119 5.48 -4.18 -10.29
C ALA A 119 4.89 -3.69 -11.64
N HIS A 120 3.62 -3.97 -11.89
CA HIS A 120 2.94 -3.73 -13.17
C HIS A 120 3.10 -2.29 -13.72
N THR A 121 2.99 -1.27 -12.86
CA THR A 121 3.16 0.14 -13.28
C THR A 121 4.56 0.69 -13.06
N GLY A 122 5.52 -0.14 -12.70
CA GLY A 122 6.91 0.24 -12.46
C GLY A 122 7.21 0.75 -11.05
N SER A 123 6.27 0.63 -10.11
CA SER A 123 6.49 1.11 -8.74
C SER A 123 5.77 0.30 -7.66
N PHE A 124 6.28 0.39 -6.42
CA PHE A 124 5.64 -0.21 -5.23
C PHE A 124 4.24 0.34 -4.92
N LYS A 125 3.80 1.40 -5.60
CA LYS A 125 2.45 1.96 -5.40
C LYS A 125 1.36 0.96 -5.73
N ASP A 126 1.63 0.01 -6.61
CA ASP A 126 0.71 -1.06 -6.99
C ASP A 126 0.26 -1.89 -5.80
N LEU A 127 1.17 -2.17 -4.86
CA LEU A 127 0.86 -2.92 -3.64
C LEU A 127 -0.22 -2.24 -2.79
N GLY A 128 -0.18 -0.90 -2.72
CA GLY A 128 -1.20 -0.13 -2.00
C GLY A 128 -2.48 0.07 -2.80
N MET A 129 -2.38 0.23 -4.13
CA MET A 129 -3.55 0.49 -4.97
C MET A 129 -4.44 -0.73 -5.13
N THR A 130 -3.88 -1.93 -5.19
CA THR A 130 -4.68 -3.16 -5.21
C THR A 130 -5.63 -3.21 -4.01
N ILE A 131 -5.17 -2.86 -2.80
CA ILE A 131 -6.00 -2.83 -1.58
C ILE A 131 -7.05 -1.73 -1.65
N LEU A 132 -6.63 -0.50 -2.00
CA LEU A 132 -7.52 0.65 -2.06
C LEU A 132 -8.65 0.43 -3.06
N VAL A 133 -8.33 0.06 -4.31
CA VAL A 133 -9.33 -0.11 -5.37
C VAL A 133 -10.24 -1.32 -5.10
N SER A 134 -9.71 -2.40 -4.52
CA SER A 134 -10.53 -3.53 -4.08
C SER A 134 -11.51 -3.13 -2.98
N MET A 135 -11.10 -2.30 -2.03
CA MET A 135 -12.00 -1.79 -1.00
C MET A 135 -13.06 -0.84 -1.58
N VAL A 136 -12.71 0.01 -2.53
CA VAL A 136 -13.69 0.84 -3.26
C VAL A 136 -14.73 -0.04 -3.96
N LYS A 137 -14.28 -1.09 -4.66
CA LYS A 137 -15.19 -2.05 -5.30
C LYS A 137 -16.09 -2.77 -4.27
N GLN A 138 -15.54 -3.11 -3.10
CA GLN A 138 -16.32 -3.66 -1.98
C GLN A 138 -17.38 -2.68 -1.47
N MET A 139 -17.03 -1.40 -1.29
CA MET A 139 -17.98 -0.35 -0.90
C MET A 139 -19.10 -0.18 -1.94
N MET A 140 -18.77 -0.15 -3.24
CA MET A 140 -19.74 -0.06 -4.33
C MET A 140 -20.70 -1.28 -4.34
N SER A 141 -20.17 -2.49 -4.12
CA SER A 141 -21.00 -3.71 -4.04
C SER A 141 -21.97 -3.72 -2.84
N GLN A 142 -21.67 -2.92 -1.83
CA GLN A 142 -22.53 -2.71 -0.65
C GLN A 142 -23.48 -1.51 -0.80
N GLY A 143 -23.57 -0.92 -1.99
CA GLY A 143 -24.51 0.16 -2.30
C GLY A 143 -23.98 1.57 -2.04
N LYS A 144 -22.68 1.76 -1.75
CA LYS A 144 -22.08 3.11 -1.70
C LYS A 144 -22.05 3.70 -3.12
N ASN A 145 -22.51 4.96 -3.25
CA ASN A 145 -22.59 5.64 -4.55
C ASN A 145 -21.26 6.30 -4.93
N ILE A 146 -20.21 5.51 -5.07
CA ILE A 146 -18.90 6.02 -5.53
C ILE A 146 -18.89 6.02 -7.06
N LYS A 147 -18.77 7.20 -7.66
CA LYS A 147 -18.77 7.39 -9.13
C LYS A 147 -17.39 7.33 -9.75
N ALA A 148 -16.36 7.73 -8.99
CA ALA A 148 -14.98 7.74 -9.45
C ALA A 148 -13.99 7.68 -8.28
N VAL A 149 -12.73 7.37 -8.60
CA VAL A 149 -11.61 7.49 -7.66
C VAL A 149 -10.68 8.59 -8.14
N ALA A 150 -10.24 9.48 -7.25
CA ALA A 150 -9.42 10.62 -7.64
C ALA A 150 -8.10 10.70 -6.86
N CYS A 151 -7.07 11.23 -7.50
CA CYS A 151 -5.84 11.63 -6.83
C CYS A 151 -5.23 12.89 -7.43
N ALA A 152 -4.46 13.63 -6.63
CA ALA A 152 -3.51 14.61 -7.12
C ALA A 152 -2.12 13.96 -7.10
N SER A 153 -1.54 13.69 -8.26
CA SER A 153 -0.22 13.08 -8.37
C SER A 153 0.38 13.25 -9.75
N THR A 154 1.63 13.66 -9.81
CA THR A 154 2.41 13.82 -11.05
C THR A 154 3.23 12.57 -11.42
N GLY A 155 3.12 11.46 -10.66
CA GLY A 155 4.00 10.30 -10.83
C GLY A 155 3.31 8.97 -10.53
N ASP A 156 4.01 8.06 -9.87
CA ASP A 156 3.64 6.65 -9.68
C ASP A 156 2.24 6.43 -9.08
N THR A 157 1.75 7.34 -8.23
CA THR A 157 0.40 7.19 -7.65
C THR A 157 -0.69 7.31 -8.71
N SER A 158 -0.55 8.25 -9.66
CA SER A 158 -1.52 8.40 -10.76
C SER A 158 -1.43 7.24 -11.74
N ALA A 159 -0.22 6.76 -12.05
CA ALA A 159 -0.01 5.59 -12.91
C ALA A 159 -0.66 4.33 -12.33
N SER A 160 -0.38 4.05 -11.06
CA SER A 160 -0.94 2.89 -10.36
C SER A 160 -2.46 2.98 -10.21
N LEU A 161 -2.99 4.16 -9.80
CA LEU A 161 -4.45 4.38 -9.72
C LEU A 161 -5.12 4.10 -11.07
N ALA A 162 -4.56 4.64 -12.15
CA ALA A 162 -5.08 4.48 -13.49
C ALA A 162 -5.19 3.00 -13.88
N ALA A 163 -4.12 2.23 -13.69
CA ALA A 163 -4.07 0.82 -14.03
C ALA A 163 -5.11 0.00 -13.23
N TYR A 164 -5.15 0.16 -11.90
CA TYR A 164 -6.06 -0.63 -11.06
C TYR A 164 -7.51 -0.24 -11.23
N CYS A 165 -7.83 1.04 -11.43
CA CYS A 165 -9.17 1.49 -11.75
C CYS A 165 -9.64 0.97 -13.11
N ALA A 166 -8.77 0.93 -14.13
CA ALA A 166 -9.07 0.34 -15.44
C ALA A 166 -9.40 -1.16 -15.32
N VAL A 167 -8.62 -1.92 -14.54
CA VAL A 167 -8.90 -3.34 -14.25
C VAL A 167 -10.24 -3.53 -13.53
N ALA A 168 -10.58 -2.60 -12.63
CA ALA A 168 -11.82 -2.64 -11.86
C ALA A 168 -13.06 -2.18 -12.64
N GLY A 169 -12.88 -1.50 -13.79
CA GLY A 169 -13.94 -0.81 -14.51
C GLY A 169 -14.50 0.40 -13.76
N ILE A 170 -13.70 1.04 -12.91
CA ILE A 170 -14.08 2.19 -12.12
C ILE A 170 -13.47 3.45 -12.74
N PRO A 171 -14.25 4.53 -12.99
CA PRO A 171 -13.70 5.78 -13.48
C PRO A 171 -12.65 6.35 -12.54
N ALA A 172 -11.56 6.89 -13.09
CA ALA A 172 -10.52 7.56 -12.31
C ALA A 172 -10.28 8.99 -12.81
N ILE A 173 -9.90 9.87 -11.89
CA ILE A 173 -9.60 11.28 -12.16
C ILE A 173 -8.23 11.62 -11.57
N VAL A 174 -7.35 12.19 -12.39
CA VAL A 174 -6.02 12.63 -11.95
C VAL A 174 -5.91 14.14 -12.10
N PHE A 175 -5.58 14.82 -11.01
CA PHE A 175 -5.34 16.25 -10.95
C PHE A 175 -3.84 16.54 -11.00
N LEU A 176 -3.43 17.41 -11.90
CA LEU A 176 -2.03 17.72 -12.18
C LEU A 176 -1.80 19.23 -12.28
N PRO A 177 -0.66 19.76 -11.78
CA PRO A 177 -0.28 21.12 -12.05
C PRO A 177 0.16 21.28 -13.51
N LYS A 178 -0.32 22.34 -14.16
CA LYS A 178 -0.01 22.67 -15.55
C LYS A 178 1.50 22.94 -15.71
N ASN A 179 2.06 22.41 -16.82
CA ASN A 179 3.47 22.60 -17.20
C ASN A 179 4.53 22.07 -16.21
N LYS A 180 4.14 21.25 -15.23
CA LYS A 180 5.06 20.66 -14.24
C LYS A 180 5.13 19.13 -14.32
N VAL A 181 4.61 18.53 -15.39
CA VAL A 181 4.55 17.08 -15.58
C VAL A 181 5.15 16.74 -16.92
N SER A 182 6.05 15.77 -16.96
CA SER A 182 6.62 15.27 -18.20
C SER A 182 5.61 14.40 -18.96
N LEU A 183 5.74 14.31 -20.30
CA LEU A 183 4.91 13.43 -21.10
C LEU A 183 5.02 11.97 -20.63
N THR A 184 6.20 11.54 -20.21
CA THR A 184 6.45 10.19 -19.69
C THR A 184 5.57 9.86 -18.48
N GLN A 185 5.35 10.83 -17.60
CA GLN A 185 4.48 10.66 -16.42
C GLN A 185 2.98 10.61 -16.78
N LEU A 186 2.59 11.22 -17.91
CA LEU A 186 1.21 11.25 -18.39
C LEU A 186 0.82 10.01 -19.20
N ILE A 187 1.79 9.33 -19.82
CA ILE A 187 1.51 8.20 -20.72
C ILE A 187 0.65 7.14 -20.03
N GLN A 188 1.00 6.69 -18.83
CA GLN A 188 0.26 5.63 -18.14
C GLN A 188 -1.19 6.03 -17.80
N PRO A 189 -1.49 7.18 -17.15
CA PRO A 189 -2.86 7.61 -16.91
C PRO A 189 -3.69 7.74 -18.19
N ILE A 190 -3.12 8.32 -19.26
CA ILE A 190 -3.82 8.53 -20.52
C ILE A 190 -4.14 7.19 -21.21
N THR A 191 -3.18 6.27 -21.28
CA THR A 191 -3.37 4.96 -21.95
C THR A 191 -4.38 4.08 -21.22
N HIS A 192 -4.59 4.27 -19.93
CA HIS A 192 -5.64 3.60 -19.15
C HIS A 192 -6.99 4.33 -19.18
N GLY A 193 -7.14 5.38 -19.98
CA GLY A 193 -8.41 6.09 -20.15
C GLY A 193 -8.85 6.97 -18.98
N VAL A 194 -7.91 7.39 -18.13
CA VAL A 194 -8.19 8.24 -16.98
C VAL A 194 -8.46 9.68 -17.40
N LEU A 195 -9.48 10.32 -16.80
CA LEU A 195 -9.70 11.74 -16.93
C LEU A 195 -8.56 12.51 -16.24
N THR A 196 -7.71 13.12 -17.05
CA THR A 196 -6.54 13.87 -16.57
C THR A 196 -6.82 15.36 -16.67
N LEU A 197 -6.84 16.04 -15.53
CA LEU A 197 -7.13 17.47 -15.41
C LEU A 197 -5.84 18.26 -15.10
N SER A 198 -5.44 19.08 -16.07
CA SER A 198 -4.27 19.98 -15.94
C SER A 198 -4.72 21.33 -15.43
N LEU A 199 -4.30 21.70 -14.22
CA LEU A 199 -4.75 22.90 -13.51
C LEU A 199 -3.66 23.97 -13.49
N ASP A 200 -4.06 25.22 -13.59
CA ASP A 200 -3.16 26.38 -13.48
C ASP A 200 -2.88 26.72 -12.01
N THR A 201 -2.21 25.78 -11.34
CA THR A 201 -1.81 25.89 -9.93
C THR A 201 -0.58 24.99 -9.67
N ASP A 202 -0.08 24.99 -8.44
CA ASP A 202 0.94 24.06 -7.97
C ASP A 202 0.35 22.74 -7.45
N PHE A 203 1.21 21.88 -6.88
CA PHE A 203 0.79 20.60 -6.33
C PHE A 203 -0.17 20.77 -5.13
N ASP A 204 0.07 21.77 -4.28
CA ASP A 204 -0.75 22.00 -3.09
C ASP A 204 -2.15 22.50 -3.48
N GLY A 205 -2.25 23.33 -4.53
CA GLY A 205 -3.52 23.71 -5.12
C GLY A 205 -4.29 22.54 -5.72
N CYS A 206 -3.60 21.61 -6.40
CA CYS A 206 -4.21 20.36 -6.86
C CYS A 206 -4.72 19.51 -5.68
N MET A 207 -3.93 19.41 -4.61
CA MET A 207 -4.30 18.67 -3.40
C MET A 207 -5.51 19.29 -2.69
N LYS A 208 -5.59 20.61 -2.65
CA LYS A 208 -6.75 21.32 -2.08
C LYS A 208 -8.01 21.01 -2.89
N LEU A 209 -7.93 21.16 -4.22
CA LEU A 209 -9.08 20.92 -5.09
C LEU A 209 -9.57 19.47 -5.05
N VAL A 210 -8.66 18.47 -5.10
CA VAL A 210 -9.09 17.07 -5.03
C VAL A 210 -9.78 16.75 -3.69
N ARG A 211 -9.34 17.34 -2.59
CA ARG A 211 -10.02 17.19 -1.30
C ARG A 211 -11.43 17.81 -1.32
N GLU A 212 -11.59 19.00 -1.90
CA GLU A 212 -12.88 19.66 -2.04
C GLU A 212 -13.85 18.83 -2.91
N VAL A 213 -13.37 18.30 -4.03
CA VAL A 213 -14.16 17.44 -4.92
C VAL A 213 -14.59 16.14 -4.23
N CYS A 214 -13.74 15.59 -3.35
CA CYS A 214 -14.02 14.35 -2.61
C CYS A 214 -14.88 14.55 -1.33
N GLN A 215 -15.33 15.77 -1.02
CA GLN A 215 -16.12 16.02 0.21
C GLN A 215 -17.53 15.39 0.21
N ASN A 216 -18.09 15.14 -0.96
CA ASN A 216 -19.48 14.67 -1.11
C ASN A 216 -19.61 13.13 -1.17
N ASP A 217 -18.54 12.39 -0.85
CA ASP A 217 -18.47 10.92 -0.79
C ASP A 217 -18.80 10.17 -2.10
N ASP A 218 -19.06 10.87 -3.20
CA ASP A 218 -19.29 10.27 -4.53
C ASP A 218 -18.01 10.16 -5.37
N ILE A 219 -16.90 10.78 -4.93
CA ILE A 219 -15.55 10.62 -5.48
C ILE A 219 -14.59 10.22 -4.37
N TYR A 220 -13.98 9.06 -4.50
CA TYR A 220 -13.11 8.50 -3.46
C TYR A 220 -11.67 8.99 -3.60
N LEU A 221 -11.07 9.47 -2.50
CA LEU A 221 -9.71 10.02 -2.49
C LEU A 221 -8.64 8.90 -2.35
N ALA A 222 -7.70 8.85 -3.29
CA ALA A 222 -6.65 7.83 -3.35
C ALA A 222 -5.23 8.33 -2.99
N ASN A 223 -5.10 9.53 -2.46
CA ASN A 223 -3.80 10.08 -2.04
C ASN A 223 -3.20 9.36 -0.82
N SER A 224 -1.96 9.69 -0.47
CA SER A 224 -1.18 9.04 0.60
C SER A 224 -1.81 9.11 2.00
N MET A 225 -2.78 10.00 2.22
CA MET A 225 -3.58 10.05 3.45
C MET A 225 -4.45 8.80 3.67
N ASN A 226 -4.72 8.03 2.62
CA ASN A 226 -5.53 6.83 2.72
C ASN A 226 -4.71 5.66 3.27
N SER A 227 -4.96 5.28 4.51
CA SER A 227 -4.22 4.25 5.22
C SER A 227 -4.40 2.83 4.67
N LEU A 228 -5.41 2.58 3.84
CA LEU A 228 -5.56 1.30 3.12
C LEU A 228 -4.34 0.98 2.26
N ARG A 229 -3.66 1.99 1.73
CA ARG A 229 -2.45 1.80 0.94
C ARG A 229 -1.29 1.21 1.74
N ILE A 230 -1.20 1.56 3.02
CA ILE A 230 -0.19 1.03 3.94
C ILE A 230 -0.32 -0.49 4.07
N GLU A 231 -1.55 -1.01 4.07
CA GLU A 231 -1.82 -2.44 4.21
C GLU A 231 -1.26 -3.28 3.05
N GLY A 232 -1.32 -2.76 1.83
CA GLY A 232 -0.68 -3.40 0.69
C GLY A 232 0.85 -3.22 0.70
N GLN A 233 1.34 -2.02 0.97
CA GLN A 233 2.78 -1.71 0.97
C GLN A 233 3.54 -2.47 2.07
N LYS A 234 2.92 -2.77 3.21
CA LYS A 234 3.56 -3.57 4.28
C LYS A 234 3.94 -5.00 3.86
N THR A 235 3.36 -5.49 2.76
CA THR A 235 3.72 -6.81 2.23
C THR A 235 5.15 -6.89 1.70
N ILE A 236 5.82 -5.75 1.49
CA ILE A 236 7.26 -5.72 1.19
C ILE A 236 8.05 -6.41 2.31
N SER A 237 7.74 -6.12 3.58
CA SER A 237 8.39 -6.78 4.73
C SER A 237 8.06 -8.26 4.79
N PHE A 238 6.81 -8.63 4.48
CA PHE A 238 6.38 -10.03 4.44
C PHE A 238 7.15 -10.81 3.36
N GLU A 239 7.36 -10.20 2.20
CA GLU A 239 8.14 -10.80 1.12
C GLU A 239 9.61 -10.91 1.50
N LEU A 240 10.21 -9.88 2.10
CA LEU A 240 11.60 -9.91 2.55
C LEU A 240 11.84 -11.07 3.51
N VAL A 241 11.04 -11.18 4.56
CA VAL A 241 11.13 -12.26 5.55
C VAL A 241 10.96 -13.63 4.88
N GLN A 242 9.97 -13.78 3.99
CA GLN A 242 9.73 -15.03 3.28
C GLN A 242 10.88 -15.39 2.33
N GLN A 243 11.45 -14.42 1.61
CA GLN A 243 12.56 -14.62 0.69
C GLN A 243 13.90 -14.87 1.42
N PHE A 244 14.03 -14.44 2.66
CA PHE A 244 15.14 -14.75 3.57
C PHE A 244 14.86 -15.97 4.48
N ASN A 245 14.03 -16.92 4.04
CA ASN A 245 13.72 -18.14 4.80
C ASN A 245 13.18 -17.88 6.22
N TRP A 246 12.36 -16.84 6.38
CA TRP A 246 11.75 -16.38 7.63
C TRP A 246 12.74 -15.76 8.63
N GLU A 247 13.85 -15.26 8.11
CA GLU A 247 14.79 -14.43 8.85
C GLU A 247 14.57 -12.95 8.54
N VAL A 248 14.92 -12.09 9.49
CA VAL A 248 14.79 -10.63 9.35
C VAL A 248 16.16 -10.06 9.01
N PRO A 249 16.29 -9.21 7.98
CA PRO A 249 17.56 -8.54 7.69
C PRO A 249 17.93 -7.55 8.82
N ASP A 250 19.23 -7.35 9.05
CA ASP A 250 19.72 -6.40 10.07
C ASP A 250 19.33 -4.97 9.76
N PHE A 251 19.34 -4.59 8.48
CA PHE A 251 19.00 -3.24 8.02
C PHE A 251 18.14 -3.30 6.76
N VAL A 252 17.18 -2.38 6.67
CA VAL A 252 16.41 -2.12 5.46
C VAL A 252 16.49 -0.63 5.13
N ILE A 253 17.11 -0.32 3.99
CA ILE A 253 17.28 1.06 3.50
C ILE A 253 16.25 1.33 2.42
N VAL A 254 15.44 2.37 2.58
CA VAL A 254 14.37 2.75 1.65
C VAL A 254 14.33 4.25 1.46
N PRO A 255 13.90 4.75 0.30
CA PRO A 255 13.67 6.18 0.10
C PRO A 255 12.63 6.73 1.10
N GLY A 256 12.96 7.82 1.78
CA GLY A 256 12.15 8.44 2.82
C GLY A 256 11.42 9.72 2.38
N GLY A 257 10.66 9.71 1.28
CA GLY A 257 9.90 10.88 0.82
C GLY A 257 8.80 11.29 1.82
N ASN A 258 7.55 10.87 1.63
CA ASN A 258 6.46 11.13 2.58
C ASN A 258 6.35 10.08 3.72
N LEU A 259 7.34 9.25 3.88
CA LEU A 259 7.50 8.22 4.92
C LEU A 259 6.43 7.12 4.95
N GLY A 260 5.42 7.17 4.10
CA GLY A 260 4.36 6.15 4.05
C GLY A 260 4.91 4.73 3.80
N ASN A 261 5.92 4.60 2.94
CA ASN A 261 6.55 3.30 2.68
C ASN A 261 7.39 2.81 3.86
N VAL A 262 8.11 3.70 4.53
CA VAL A 262 8.86 3.39 5.76
C VAL A 262 7.90 2.88 6.85
N SER A 263 6.81 3.62 7.09
CA SER A 263 5.76 3.23 8.03
C SER A 263 5.14 1.86 7.68
N ALA A 264 4.87 1.61 6.41
CA ALA A 264 4.32 0.33 5.96
C ALA A 264 5.28 -0.84 6.21
N ILE A 265 6.56 -0.68 5.87
CA ILE A 265 7.59 -1.70 6.08
C ILE A 265 7.73 -1.99 7.57
N GLY A 266 7.82 -0.96 8.41
CA GLY A 266 7.86 -1.11 9.87
C GLY A 266 6.64 -1.86 10.40
N LYS A 267 5.44 -1.47 9.99
CA LYS A 267 4.20 -2.14 10.37
C LYS A 267 4.18 -3.63 9.99
N GLY A 268 4.73 -3.97 8.83
CA GLY A 268 4.79 -5.35 8.38
C GLY A 268 5.71 -6.21 9.23
N PHE A 269 6.92 -5.74 9.54
CA PHE A 269 7.83 -6.45 10.45
C PHE A 269 7.23 -6.61 11.85
N GLN A 270 6.65 -5.53 12.40
CA GLN A 270 5.99 -5.58 13.70
C GLN A 270 4.88 -6.63 13.74
N MET A 271 4.04 -6.69 12.71
CA MET A 271 2.96 -7.66 12.62
C MET A 271 3.48 -9.11 12.63
N PHE A 272 4.54 -9.42 11.91
CA PHE A 272 5.14 -10.76 11.94
C PHE A 272 5.79 -11.09 13.28
N TYR A 273 6.38 -10.11 13.95
CA TYR A 273 6.88 -10.27 15.32
C TYR A 273 5.72 -10.59 16.28
N ASP A 274 4.65 -9.82 16.26
CA ASP A 274 3.47 -9.99 17.14
C ASP A 274 2.77 -11.34 16.91
N LEU A 275 2.88 -11.90 15.71
CA LEU A 275 2.39 -13.24 15.36
C LEU A 275 3.40 -14.37 15.67
N GLY A 276 4.58 -14.04 16.22
CA GLY A 276 5.63 -14.99 16.53
C GLY A 276 6.28 -15.64 15.30
N SER A 277 6.05 -15.08 14.10
CA SER A 277 6.59 -15.62 12.85
C SER A 277 8.08 -15.30 12.66
N VAL A 278 8.59 -14.30 13.36
CA VAL A 278 10.00 -13.92 13.42
C VAL A 278 10.41 -13.67 14.87
N SER A 279 11.69 -13.91 15.20
CA SER A 279 12.16 -13.88 16.59
C SER A 279 12.61 -12.49 17.08
N TYR A 280 12.81 -11.53 16.15
CA TYR A 280 13.39 -10.24 16.50
C TYR A 280 13.01 -9.15 15.49
N THR A 281 12.61 -7.99 16.01
CA THR A 281 12.53 -6.75 15.22
C THR A 281 13.02 -5.58 16.07
N HIS A 282 14.20 -5.04 15.78
CA HIS A 282 14.59 -3.71 16.23
C HIS A 282 14.17 -2.71 15.15
N LEU A 283 12.92 -2.29 15.19
CA LEU A 283 12.42 -1.26 14.31
C LEU A 283 12.86 0.10 14.85
N ARG A 284 14.03 0.55 14.42
CA ARG A 284 14.47 1.92 14.65
C ARG A 284 14.58 2.60 13.29
N ALA A 285 13.68 3.56 13.00
CA ALA A 285 13.83 4.44 11.86
C ALA A 285 15.02 5.37 12.12
N HIS A 286 15.98 5.38 11.19
CA HIS A 286 17.03 6.37 11.13
C HIS A 286 16.78 7.22 9.90
N GLU A 287 16.60 8.52 10.08
CA GLU A 287 16.54 9.47 8.98
C GLU A 287 17.95 9.93 8.63
N THR A 288 18.29 9.94 7.35
CA THR A 288 19.49 10.61 6.85
C THR A 288 19.16 12.08 6.62
N ASP A 289 20.06 12.96 7.00
CA ASP A 289 19.92 14.39 6.80
C ASP A 289 19.76 14.70 5.30
N SER A 290 18.78 15.53 4.95
CA SER A 290 18.42 15.86 3.57
C SER A 290 19.52 16.56 2.76
N TYR A 291 20.60 16.95 3.42
CA TYR A 291 21.77 17.61 2.81
C TYR A 291 22.75 16.66 2.10
N LEU A 292 22.54 15.35 2.18
CA LEU A 292 23.40 14.35 1.52
C LEU A 292 22.89 13.89 0.16
N VAL A 293 21.80 14.46 -0.35
CA VAL A 293 21.23 14.17 -1.67
C VAL A 293 21.23 15.44 -2.51
N SER A 294 22.42 15.85 -2.95
CA SER A 294 22.61 16.86 -4.00
C SER A 294 23.37 16.24 -5.17
#